data_16ffee6df0127e49e8f85a535ba682e4
#
_entry.id   16ffee6df0127e49e8f85a535ba682e4
#
_cell.length_a   1.000
_cell.length_b   1.000
_cell.length_c   1.000
_cell.angle_alpha   90.00
_cell.angle_beta   90.00
_cell.angle_gamma   90.00
#
_symmetry.space_group_name_H-M   'P 1'
#
loop_
_entity.id
_entity.type
_entity.pdbx_description
1 polymer ?
#
loop_
_entity_poly.entity_id
_entity_poly.type
_entity_poly.pdbx_seq_one_letter_code
_entity_poly.pdbx_strand_id
1 'polypeptide(L)'
;QMCIRDRSTMLLRENIFDRQRVLSGILRSERFPNDIYPRLQLMIKDVNSLINHADFSFQRLDYIQDAALGLINIEQNEIVKIFSVAAVVFMPATLIASIYGMNFSIMPELHWKYGYLFAIGLMLLCSGLTIWFFRFKKWL
;
A
#
# COMPACT_ATOMS: atom_id res chain seq x y z
N GLN A 1 -9.74 5.37 -12.19
CA GLN A 1 -8.80 5.53 -13.34
C GLN A 1 -7.98 4.25 -13.59
N MET A 2 -7.63 3.47 -12.59
CA MET A 2 -6.86 2.22 -12.69
C MET A 2 -7.60 1.14 -13.50
N CYS A 3 -8.86 0.85 -13.17
CA CYS A 3 -9.68 -0.14 -13.88
C CYS A 3 -9.91 0.18 -15.38
N ILE A 4 -9.88 1.47 -15.77
CA ILE A 4 -10.07 1.87 -17.17
C ILE A 4 -8.80 1.56 -17.98
N ARG A 5 -7.61 1.77 -17.40
CA ARG A 5 -6.32 1.45 -18.04
C ARG A 5 -6.15 -0.06 -18.22
N ASP A 6 -6.46 -0.86 -17.19
CA ASP A 6 -6.37 -2.33 -17.27
C ASP A 6 -7.29 -2.88 -18.35
N ARG A 7 -8.51 -2.34 -18.45
CA ARG A 7 -9.44 -2.73 -19.49
C ARG A 7 -8.94 -2.37 -20.89
N SER A 8 -8.38 -1.18 -21.07
CA SER A 8 -7.85 -0.73 -22.37
C SER A 8 -6.65 -1.57 -22.80
N THR A 9 -5.80 -1.94 -21.87
CA THR A 9 -4.62 -2.76 -22.13
C THR A 9 -5.00 -4.20 -22.43
N MET A 10 -5.96 -4.80 -21.74
CA MET A 10 -6.51 -6.13 -22.06
C MET A 10 -7.13 -6.17 -23.48
N LEU A 11 -7.92 -5.16 -23.83
CA LEU A 11 -8.51 -5.05 -25.17
C LEU A 11 -7.45 -4.93 -26.27
N LEU A 12 -6.36 -4.22 -25.99
CA LEU A 12 -5.23 -4.06 -26.91
C LEU A 12 -4.53 -5.42 -27.16
N ARG A 13 -4.30 -6.17 -26.09
CA ARG A 13 -3.73 -7.52 -26.16
C ARG A 13 -4.62 -8.48 -26.96
N GLU A 14 -5.89 -8.52 -26.65
CA GLU A 14 -6.87 -9.35 -27.34
C GLU A 14 -6.92 -9.02 -28.84
N ASN A 15 -6.97 -7.75 -29.22
CA ASN A 15 -6.92 -7.30 -30.61
C ASN A 15 -5.63 -7.75 -31.35
N ILE A 16 -4.47 -7.71 -30.70
CA ILE A 16 -3.20 -8.13 -31.32
C ILE A 16 -3.19 -9.64 -31.53
N PHE A 17 -3.68 -10.44 -30.57
CA PHE A 17 -3.80 -11.88 -30.70
C PHE A 17 -4.78 -12.28 -31.82
N ASP A 18 -5.90 -11.60 -31.94
CA ASP A 18 -6.87 -11.85 -33.02
C ASP A 18 -6.25 -11.58 -34.39
N ARG A 19 -5.50 -10.50 -34.55
CA ARG A 19 -4.76 -10.20 -35.79
C ARG A 19 -3.73 -11.28 -36.12
N GLN A 20 -2.98 -11.77 -35.14
CA GLN A 20 -2.03 -12.87 -35.31
C GLN A 20 -2.76 -14.13 -35.79
N ARG A 21 -3.91 -14.45 -35.18
CA ARG A 21 -4.73 -15.62 -35.54
C ARG A 21 -5.22 -15.55 -36.98
N VAL A 22 -5.70 -14.38 -37.40
CA VAL A 22 -6.18 -14.15 -38.78
C VAL A 22 -5.02 -14.28 -39.78
N LEU A 23 -3.88 -13.63 -39.52
CA LEU A 23 -2.68 -13.71 -40.38
C LEU A 23 -2.16 -15.15 -40.50
N SER A 24 -2.16 -15.89 -39.41
CA SER A 24 -1.74 -17.31 -39.40
C SER A 24 -2.73 -18.19 -40.16
N GLY A 25 -4.02 -17.88 -40.09
CA GLY A 25 -5.07 -18.54 -40.86
C GLY A 25 -4.92 -18.31 -42.37
N ILE A 26 -4.60 -17.07 -42.76
CA ILE A 26 -4.36 -16.71 -44.17
C ILE A 26 -3.13 -17.43 -44.71
N LEU A 27 -2.04 -17.51 -43.90
CA LEU A 27 -0.81 -18.20 -44.26
C LEU A 27 -1.03 -19.71 -44.56
N ARG A 28 -1.99 -20.35 -43.86
CA ARG A 28 -2.37 -21.76 -44.04
C ARG A 28 -3.25 -22.00 -45.24
N SER A 29 -3.90 -20.96 -45.76
CA SER A 29 -4.79 -21.09 -46.93
C SER A 29 -3.91 -21.01 -48.18
N GLU A 30 -3.77 -22.10 -48.90
CA GLU A 30 -3.04 -22.20 -50.18
C GLU A 30 -3.71 -21.47 -51.38
N ARG A 31 -4.60 -20.52 -51.09
CA ARG A 31 -5.43 -19.83 -52.11
C ARG A 31 -4.82 -18.55 -52.65
N PHE A 32 -3.65 -18.14 -52.13
CA PHE A 32 -3.03 -16.85 -52.48
C PHE A 32 -1.82 -17.05 -53.42
N PRO A 33 -1.49 -16.05 -54.28
CA PRO A 33 -0.30 -16.06 -55.11
C PRO A 33 0.99 -16.14 -54.26
N ASN A 34 1.98 -16.84 -54.77
CA ASN A 34 3.25 -17.09 -54.05
C ASN A 34 4.01 -15.83 -53.59
N ASP A 35 3.83 -14.71 -54.29
CA ASP A 35 4.46 -13.41 -53.94
C ASP A 35 3.99 -12.80 -52.60
N ILE A 36 2.82 -13.25 -52.10
CA ILE A 36 2.25 -12.69 -50.87
C ILE A 36 2.81 -13.37 -49.61
N TYR A 37 3.25 -14.63 -49.70
CA TYR A 37 3.73 -15.40 -48.55
C TYR A 37 4.92 -14.76 -47.80
N PRO A 38 5.95 -14.21 -48.46
CA PRO A 38 7.06 -13.55 -47.76
C PRO A 38 6.62 -12.33 -46.98
N ARG A 39 5.67 -11.57 -47.55
CA ARG A 39 5.07 -10.37 -46.87
C ARG A 39 4.24 -10.79 -45.67
N LEU A 40 3.44 -11.85 -45.76
CA LEU A 40 2.68 -12.39 -44.62
C LEU A 40 3.57 -12.87 -43.51
N GLN A 41 4.68 -13.55 -43.82
CA GLN A 41 5.65 -13.98 -42.82
C GLN A 41 6.28 -12.78 -42.08
N LEU A 42 6.61 -11.72 -42.82
CA LEU A 42 7.12 -10.50 -42.22
C LEU A 42 6.09 -9.86 -41.27
N MET A 43 4.83 -9.76 -41.71
CA MET A 43 3.73 -9.24 -40.88
C MET A 43 3.52 -10.07 -39.61
N ILE A 44 3.60 -11.40 -39.69
CA ILE A 44 3.50 -12.28 -38.52
C ILE A 44 4.66 -12.05 -37.57
N LYS A 45 5.88 -11.87 -38.09
CA LYS A 45 7.04 -11.54 -37.27
C LYS A 45 6.88 -10.21 -36.55
N ASP A 46 6.35 -9.19 -37.23
CA ASP A 46 6.11 -7.88 -36.65
C ASP A 46 5.01 -7.95 -35.56
N VAL A 47 3.92 -8.68 -35.82
CA VAL A 47 2.86 -8.88 -34.80
C VAL A 47 3.38 -9.65 -33.60
N ASN A 48 4.23 -10.65 -33.76
CA ASN A 48 4.88 -11.35 -32.66
C ASN A 48 5.79 -10.43 -31.85
N SER A 49 6.53 -9.54 -32.51
CA SER A 49 7.33 -8.52 -31.83
C SER A 49 6.44 -7.57 -31.01
N LEU A 50 5.30 -7.15 -31.56
CA LEU A 50 4.34 -6.32 -30.85
C LEU A 50 3.72 -7.02 -29.63
N ILE A 51 3.42 -8.32 -29.74
CA ILE A 51 2.93 -9.12 -28.61
C ILE A 51 3.97 -9.13 -27.48
N ASN A 52 5.22 -9.43 -27.80
CA ASN A 52 6.30 -9.45 -26.81
C ASN A 52 6.50 -8.09 -26.16
N HIS A 53 6.43 -7.01 -26.92
CA HIS A 53 6.48 -5.64 -26.39
C HIS A 53 5.30 -5.30 -25.49
N ALA A 54 4.11 -5.73 -25.88
CA ALA A 54 2.91 -5.55 -25.07
C ALA A 54 3.04 -6.31 -23.74
N ASP A 55 3.40 -7.59 -23.78
CA ASP A 55 3.58 -8.41 -22.58
C ASP A 55 4.66 -7.85 -21.64
N PHE A 56 5.79 -7.39 -22.17
CA PHE A 56 6.81 -6.70 -21.38
C PHE A 56 6.27 -5.42 -20.71
N SER A 57 5.50 -4.64 -21.46
CA SER A 57 4.88 -3.41 -20.93
C SER A 57 3.87 -3.70 -19.82
N PHE A 58 3.13 -4.80 -19.93
CA PHE A 58 2.21 -5.26 -18.88
C PHE A 58 2.96 -5.65 -17.61
N GLN A 59 3.96 -6.51 -17.73
CA GLN A 59 4.77 -6.92 -16.57
C GLN A 59 5.40 -5.73 -15.86
N ARG A 60 5.85 -4.73 -16.63
CA ARG A 60 6.37 -3.50 -16.07
C ARG A 60 5.31 -2.67 -15.35
N LEU A 61 4.08 -2.64 -15.87
CA LEU A 61 2.95 -1.95 -15.21
C LEU A 61 2.57 -2.65 -13.90
N ASP A 62 2.48 -3.97 -13.90
CA ASP A 62 2.19 -4.77 -12.70
C ASP A 62 3.27 -4.52 -11.62
N TYR A 63 4.53 -4.55 -12.01
CA TYR A 63 5.63 -4.25 -11.10
C TYR A 63 5.53 -2.84 -10.49
N ILE A 64 5.20 -1.82 -11.29
CA ILE A 64 5.02 -0.45 -10.79
C ILE A 64 3.83 -0.35 -9.85
N GLN A 65 2.74 -1.07 -10.12
CA GLN A 65 1.57 -1.13 -9.23
C GLN A 65 1.91 -1.77 -7.89
N ASP A 66 2.60 -2.91 -7.90
CA ASP A 66 3.02 -3.59 -6.69
C ASP A 66 3.99 -2.74 -5.87
N ALA A 67 4.93 -2.07 -6.54
CA ALA A 67 5.84 -1.14 -5.89
C ALA A 67 5.09 0.06 -5.26
N ALA A 68 4.10 0.63 -5.96
CA ALA A 68 3.28 1.72 -5.44
C ALA A 68 2.44 1.29 -4.23
N LEU A 69 1.83 0.10 -4.28
CA LEU A 69 1.09 -0.47 -3.15
C LEU A 69 2.03 -0.75 -1.96
N GLY A 70 3.23 -1.23 -2.22
CA GLY A 70 4.26 -1.42 -1.20
C GLY A 70 4.64 -0.12 -0.50
N LEU A 71 4.82 0.97 -1.25
CA LEU A 71 5.10 2.29 -0.68
C LEU A 71 3.94 2.82 0.18
N ILE A 72 2.71 2.68 -0.30
CA ILE A 72 1.51 3.08 0.46
C ILE A 72 1.42 2.29 1.78
N ASN A 73 1.70 0.99 1.75
CA ASN A 73 1.70 0.16 2.96
C ASN A 73 2.77 0.61 3.96
N ILE A 74 3.96 1.00 3.49
CA ILE A 74 5.03 1.54 4.35
C ILE A 74 4.59 2.85 5.00
N GLU A 75 4.04 3.80 4.23
CA GLU A 75 3.51 5.06 4.77
C GLU A 75 2.39 4.84 5.78
N GLN A 76 1.43 3.96 5.47
CA GLN A 76 0.34 3.64 6.39
C GLN A 76 0.87 3.03 7.70
N ASN A 77 1.83 2.12 7.64
CA ASN A 77 2.44 1.53 8.82
C ASN A 77 3.16 2.57 9.66
N GLU A 78 3.83 3.53 9.06
CA GLU A 78 4.50 4.63 9.76
C GLU A 78 3.48 5.53 10.49
N ILE A 79 2.40 5.92 9.82
CA ILE A 79 1.31 6.70 10.41
C ILE A 79 0.67 5.94 11.58
N VAL A 80 0.31 4.67 11.40
CA VAL A 80 -0.29 3.83 12.45
C VAL A 80 0.65 3.70 13.64
N LYS A 81 1.97 3.55 13.40
CA LYS A 81 2.99 3.51 14.44
C LYS A 81 3.01 4.78 15.28
N ILE A 82 3.02 5.95 14.64
CA ILE A 82 3.03 7.26 15.32
C ILE A 82 1.78 7.40 16.19
N PHE A 83 0.60 7.13 15.65
CA PHE A 83 -0.67 7.23 16.41
C PHE A 83 -0.73 6.23 17.56
N SER A 84 -0.28 5.01 17.34
CA SER A 84 -0.27 3.97 18.39
C SER A 84 0.65 4.35 19.53
N VAL A 85 1.85 4.84 19.23
CA VAL A 85 2.80 5.31 20.26
C VAL A 85 2.23 6.49 21.03
N ALA A 86 1.66 7.48 20.34
CA ALA A 86 1.03 8.63 20.98
C ALA A 86 -0.10 8.18 21.92
N ALA A 87 -1.02 7.32 21.45
CA ALA A 87 -2.12 6.82 22.25
C ALA A 87 -1.64 6.13 23.54
N VAL A 88 -0.64 5.24 23.41
CA VAL A 88 -0.13 4.49 24.57
C VAL A 88 0.65 5.38 25.55
N VAL A 89 1.31 6.45 25.08
CA VAL A 89 1.98 7.43 25.96
C VAL A 89 0.98 8.27 26.72
N PHE A 90 -0.14 8.68 26.08
CA PHE A 90 -1.15 9.51 26.73
C PHE A 90 -2.14 8.72 27.60
N MET A 91 -2.33 7.42 27.35
CA MET A 91 -3.29 6.58 28.07
C MET A 91 -3.10 6.59 29.59
N PRO A 92 -1.90 6.37 30.16
CA PRO A 92 -1.70 6.41 31.61
C PRO A 92 -1.98 7.80 32.20
N ALA A 93 -1.54 8.86 31.53
CA ALA A 93 -1.78 10.22 31.98
C ALA A 93 -3.28 10.56 32.01
N THR A 94 -4.02 10.16 30.95
CA THR A 94 -5.47 10.36 30.87
C THR A 94 -6.20 9.57 31.95
N LEU A 95 -5.79 8.33 32.24
CA LEU A 95 -6.36 7.53 33.30
C LEU A 95 -6.18 8.19 34.66
N ILE A 96 -5.00 8.66 34.98
CA ILE A 96 -4.70 9.36 36.26
C ILE A 96 -5.53 10.64 36.35
N ALA A 97 -5.55 11.46 35.27
CA ALA A 97 -6.34 12.68 35.25
C ALA A 97 -7.85 12.40 35.42
N SER A 98 -8.34 11.31 34.83
CA SER A 98 -9.75 10.90 34.97
C SER A 98 -10.09 10.48 36.40
N ILE A 99 -9.22 9.72 37.07
CA ILE A 99 -9.42 9.31 38.46
C ILE A 99 -9.47 10.52 39.38
N TYR A 100 -8.54 11.48 39.27
CA TYR A 100 -8.53 12.67 40.07
C TYR A 100 -9.60 13.71 39.66
N GLY A 101 -10.16 13.58 38.46
CA GLY A 101 -11.30 14.36 37.98
C GLY A 101 -12.67 13.84 38.44
N MET A 102 -12.73 12.70 39.14
CA MET A 102 -13.99 12.14 39.66
C MET A 102 -14.49 12.95 40.88
N ASN A 103 -15.81 13.15 40.94
CA ASN A 103 -16.46 13.90 42.01
C ASN A 103 -16.84 13.00 43.22
N PHE A 104 -15.87 12.26 43.76
CA PHE A 104 -16.10 11.50 44.99
C PHE A 104 -15.96 12.40 46.21
N SER A 105 -16.85 12.25 47.20
CA SER A 105 -16.88 13.04 48.43
C SER A 105 -15.71 12.75 49.40
N ILE A 106 -15.08 11.56 49.25
CA ILE A 106 -13.96 11.11 50.09
C ILE A 106 -12.81 10.69 49.21
N MET A 107 -11.91 11.63 48.92
CA MET A 107 -10.61 11.38 48.29
C MET A 107 -9.52 11.96 49.18
N PRO A 108 -8.75 11.11 49.90
CA PRO A 108 -7.76 11.58 50.86
C PRO A 108 -6.65 12.42 50.20
N GLU A 109 -6.31 12.13 48.95
CA GLU A 109 -5.24 12.81 48.19
C GLU A 109 -5.62 14.25 47.81
N LEU A 110 -6.91 14.59 47.66
CA LEU A 110 -7.37 15.93 47.33
C LEU A 110 -7.22 16.92 48.54
N HIS A 111 -7.21 16.40 49.74
CA HIS A 111 -7.00 17.23 50.95
C HIS A 111 -5.54 17.44 51.27
N TRP A 112 -4.63 16.82 50.53
CA TRP A 112 -3.17 16.97 50.72
C TRP A 112 -2.66 18.22 49.99
N LYS A 113 -1.90 19.05 50.71
CA LYS A 113 -1.35 20.32 50.19
C LYS A 113 -0.54 20.16 48.88
N TYR A 114 0.08 19.01 48.69
CA TYR A 114 0.89 18.69 47.51
C TYR A 114 0.25 17.67 46.56
N GLY A 115 -1.02 17.33 46.77
CA GLY A 115 -1.73 16.34 45.96
C GLY A 115 -1.73 16.64 44.46
N TYR A 116 -1.88 17.91 44.10
CA TYR A 116 -1.84 18.36 42.69
C TYR A 116 -0.48 18.13 42.05
N LEU A 117 0.62 18.52 42.75
CA LEU A 117 1.97 18.29 42.26
C LEU A 117 2.30 16.79 42.16
N PHE A 118 1.82 16.02 43.12
CA PHE A 118 1.96 14.56 43.11
C PHE A 118 1.27 13.92 41.91
N ALA A 119 0.05 14.32 41.59
CA ALA A 119 -0.69 13.81 40.43
C ALA A 119 0.02 14.12 39.10
N ILE A 120 0.49 15.38 38.94
CA ILE A 120 1.28 15.75 37.75
C ILE A 120 2.59 14.94 37.66
N GLY A 121 3.32 14.81 38.78
CA GLY A 121 4.53 14.01 38.82
C GLY A 121 4.30 12.56 38.44
N LEU A 122 3.21 11.97 38.91
CA LEU A 122 2.82 10.60 38.58
C LEU A 122 2.48 10.44 37.08
N MET A 123 1.74 11.41 36.49
CA MET A 123 1.45 11.41 35.05
C MET A 123 2.71 11.46 34.21
N LEU A 124 3.64 12.37 34.53
CA LEU A 124 4.91 12.51 33.83
C LEU A 124 5.79 11.26 33.98
N LEU A 125 5.84 10.68 35.18
CA LEU A 125 6.59 9.46 35.45
C LEU A 125 6.05 8.27 34.65
N CYS A 126 4.74 8.05 34.64
CA CYS A 126 4.11 6.97 33.88
C CYS A 126 4.33 7.15 32.37
N SER A 127 4.13 8.36 31.85
CA SER A 127 4.38 8.65 30.44
C SER A 127 5.84 8.51 30.06
N GLY A 128 6.76 8.95 30.93
CA GLY A 128 8.20 8.79 30.73
C GLY A 128 8.65 7.34 30.75
N LEU A 129 8.13 6.52 31.67
CA LEU A 129 8.38 5.07 31.70
C LEU A 129 7.88 4.38 30.43
N THR A 130 6.72 4.80 29.93
CA THR A 130 6.17 4.25 28.68
C THR A 130 7.08 4.58 27.49
N ILE A 131 7.54 5.81 27.35
CA ILE A 131 8.46 6.22 26.28
C ILE A 131 9.79 5.46 26.43
N TRP A 132 10.33 5.34 27.64
CA TRP A 132 11.57 4.60 27.90
C TRP A 132 11.42 3.13 27.50
N PHE A 133 10.30 2.49 27.83
CA PHE A 133 10.01 1.10 27.46
C PHE A 133 9.95 0.91 25.94
N PHE A 134 9.27 1.80 25.20
CA PHE A 134 9.21 1.72 23.73
C PHE A 134 10.58 1.92 23.09
N ARG A 135 11.38 2.83 23.64
CA ARG A 135 12.74 3.08 23.18
C ARG A 135 13.67 1.89 23.44
N PHE A 136 13.53 1.26 24.62
CA PHE A 136 14.28 0.04 24.96
C PHE A 136 13.96 -1.12 24.01
N LYS A 137 12.71 -1.28 23.64
CA LYS A 137 12.24 -2.30 22.68
C LYS A 137 12.55 -1.95 21.22
N LYS A 138 13.18 -0.83 20.93
CA LYS A 138 13.44 -0.34 19.55
C LYS A 138 12.18 -0.27 18.67
N TRP A 139 11.06 0.07 19.26
CA TRP A 139 9.81 0.27 18.54
C TRP A 139 9.63 1.71 18.06
N LEU A 140 10.44 2.59 18.58
CA LEU A 140 10.57 4.00 18.14
C LEU A 140 11.83 4.20 17.33
#